data_16ea56fa20769c2cd66706feaa0aaf66
#
_entry.id   16ea56fa20769c2cd66706feaa0aaf66
#
_cell.length_a   1.000
_cell.length_b   1.000
_cell.length_c   1.000
_cell.angle_alpha   90.00
_cell.angle_beta   90.00
_cell.angle_gamma   90.00
#
_symmetry.space_group_name_H-M   'P 1'
#
loop_
_entity.id
_entity.type
_entity.pdbx_description
1 polymer ?
#
loop_
_entity_poly.entity_id
_entity_poly.type
_entity_poly.pdbx_seq_one_letter_code
_entity_poly.pdbx_strand_id
1 'polypeptide(L)'
;MKKSKLFSLSILFFLHAVQSGINGGNGGRTTGKGPNSSSPSSSSNAYIALQAWKSAIKDDPNGILNSWVGSNVCEYKGVFCAGNVVAGIDLNHGGLEGILVKELSLLKDMSLLHLNSNKFTGTIPDSLRDLLALSELDLSNNQFSGPFPNVILQIQNLVYLDLRFNLFSGPIPDLVFNKNLDAILLNNNNFEGEIPQSLGNSPASVINLANNKLTGDIPLSFGYVSPRLKEILFLNNQLTGCIPQGIGLWSDLQVFDASFNSLMGHLPDSVSCLEDIEVLNVAHNKLSGELPDLVCELKNLLNLSVAYNFFSGFSQECAKLYGRNVGFDFALNCIPGREMQRPEPDCDMVPGGSLSCLRIPSLKSLTCGELLGSFKSSNP
;
A
#
# COMPACT_ATOMS: atom_id res chain seq x y z
N MET A 1 29.10 8.08 -5.34
CA MET A 1 27.70 8.49 -5.33
C MET A 1 26.96 7.78 -6.48
N LYS A 2 26.43 6.57 -6.24
CA LYS A 2 25.52 5.88 -7.17
C LYS A 2 24.14 5.97 -6.56
N LYS A 3 23.23 6.69 -7.21
CA LYS A 3 21.84 6.81 -6.78
C LYS A 3 21.19 5.44 -6.80
N SER A 4 20.62 5.07 -5.66
CA SER A 4 19.90 3.84 -5.42
C SER A 4 18.75 3.66 -6.43
N LYS A 5 18.79 2.54 -7.17
CA LYS A 5 17.74 2.10 -8.10
C LYS A 5 16.64 1.27 -7.41
N LEU A 6 16.54 1.32 -6.10
CA LEU A 6 15.63 0.45 -5.31
C LEU A 6 14.16 0.88 -5.33
N PHE A 7 13.80 2.03 -5.92
CA PHE A 7 12.42 2.54 -5.91
C PHE A 7 11.59 2.18 -7.15
N SER A 8 12.10 1.33 -8.04
CA SER A 8 11.46 1.10 -9.36
C SER A 8 11.05 -0.33 -9.66
N LEU A 9 11.19 -1.30 -8.74
CA LEU A 9 10.88 -2.71 -9.09
C LEU A 9 9.40 -3.09 -8.90
N SER A 10 8.69 -2.48 -7.97
CA SER A 10 7.30 -2.88 -7.64
C SER A 10 6.25 -2.46 -8.68
N ILE A 11 6.54 -1.50 -9.54
CA ILE A 11 5.55 -0.93 -10.50
C ILE A 11 5.45 -1.72 -11.81
N LEU A 12 6.46 -2.52 -12.15
CA LEU A 12 6.55 -3.19 -13.46
C LEU A 12 5.79 -4.52 -13.56
N PHE A 13 5.39 -5.14 -12.46
CA PHE A 13 4.72 -6.44 -12.50
C PHE A 13 3.21 -6.39 -12.73
N PHE A 14 2.56 -5.25 -12.47
CA PHE A 14 1.10 -5.14 -12.61
C PHE A 14 0.59 -4.82 -14.02
N LEU A 15 1.43 -4.28 -14.91
CA LEU A 15 1.03 -3.90 -16.28
C LEU A 15 0.86 -5.08 -17.25
N HIS A 16 1.21 -6.31 -16.88
CA HIS A 16 1.15 -7.48 -17.78
C HIS A 16 -0.04 -8.42 -17.55
N ALA A 17 -0.84 -8.24 -16.51
CA ALA A 17 -1.95 -9.17 -16.19
C ALA A 17 -3.30 -8.81 -16.83
N VAL A 18 -3.48 -7.60 -17.35
CA VAL A 18 -4.79 -7.12 -17.85
C VAL A 18 -4.98 -7.34 -19.36
N GLN A 19 -3.97 -7.79 -20.11
CA GLN A 19 -4.05 -7.92 -21.57
C GLN A 19 -4.59 -9.27 -22.09
N SER A 20 -5.00 -10.21 -21.23
CA SER A 20 -5.39 -11.58 -21.67
C SER A 20 -6.88 -11.93 -21.48
N GLY A 21 -7.76 -10.98 -21.22
CA GLY A 21 -9.17 -11.23 -20.88
C GLY A 21 -10.24 -10.87 -21.94
N ILE A 22 -9.89 -10.59 -23.20
CA ILE A 22 -10.92 -10.29 -24.22
C ILE A 22 -10.85 -11.31 -25.34
N ASN A 23 -11.62 -12.40 -25.20
CA ASN A 23 -11.99 -13.24 -26.33
C ASN A 23 -13.38 -13.88 -26.13
N GLY A 24 -14.34 -13.41 -26.95
CA GLY A 24 -15.25 -14.25 -27.72
C GLY A 24 -16.45 -14.90 -27.02
N GLY A 25 -17.61 -14.34 -27.18
CA GLY A 25 -18.89 -15.03 -27.02
C GLY A 25 -19.91 -14.51 -28.02
N ASN A 26 -20.16 -15.29 -29.05
CA ASN A 26 -21.05 -14.99 -30.19
C ASN A 26 -22.47 -15.52 -29.90
N GLY A 27 -23.52 -14.78 -30.33
CA GLY A 27 -24.77 -15.40 -30.72
C GLY A 27 -26.02 -15.09 -29.92
N GLY A 28 -27.01 -14.52 -30.60
CA GLY A 28 -28.41 -14.63 -30.18
C GLY A 28 -29.28 -13.39 -30.42
N ARG A 29 -29.78 -13.27 -31.66
CA ARG A 29 -30.74 -12.22 -32.07
C ARG A 29 -32.17 -12.65 -31.69
N THR A 30 -32.87 -11.88 -30.85
CA THR A 30 -34.34 -11.92 -30.77
C THR A 30 -34.90 -10.52 -30.73
N THR A 31 -35.78 -10.25 -31.67
CA THR A 31 -36.55 -9.01 -31.83
C THR A 31 -37.75 -9.00 -30.88
N GLY A 32 -37.85 -7.97 -30.06
CA GLY A 32 -39.09 -7.68 -29.29
C GLY A 32 -39.24 -6.18 -29.12
N LYS A 33 -40.17 -5.58 -29.81
CA LYS A 33 -40.60 -4.18 -29.62
C LYS A 33 -41.53 -4.09 -28.41
N GLY A 34 -41.21 -3.26 -27.44
CA GLY A 34 -42.10 -2.81 -26.35
C GLY A 34 -41.79 -1.35 -26.01
N PRO A 35 -42.73 -0.56 -25.42
CA PRO A 35 -42.84 0.87 -25.61
C PRO A 35 -41.85 1.71 -24.80
N ASN A 36 -41.50 2.85 -25.42
CA ASN A 36 -40.63 3.92 -24.97
C ASN A 36 -40.85 4.37 -23.51
N SER A 37 -39.89 4.11 -22.66
CA SER A 37 -39.49 5.00 -21.59
C SER A 37 -38.07 5.47 -21.92
N SER A 38 -37.95 6.75 -22.32
CA SER A 38 -36.67 7.34 -22.70
C SER A 38 -35.80 7.58 -21.45
N SER A 39 -35.13 6.58 -20.96
CA SER A 39 -33.89 6.79 -20.18
C SER A 39 -32.84 7.33 -21.17
N PRO A 40 -32.04 8.36 -20.78
CA PRO A 40 -30.95 8.83 -21.62
C PRO A 40 -30.03 7.66 -21.99
N SER A 41 -29.63 7.57 -23.26
CA SER A 41 -28.68 6.53 -23.68
C SER A 41 -27.36 6.69 -22.90
N SER A 42 -26.63 5.59 -22.65
CA SER A 42 -25.33 5.64 -21.94
C SER A 42 -24.36 6.65 -22.58
N SER A 43 -24.38 6.81 -23.88
CA SER A 43 -23.57 7.80 -24.61
C SER A 43 -23.97 9.26 -24.28
N SER A 44 -25.27 9.55 -24.04
CA SER A 44 -25.71 10.86 -23.60
C SER A 44 -25.22 11.17 -22.17
N ASN A 45 -25.28 10.22 -21.27
CA ASN A 45 -24.79 10.37 -19.91
C ASN A 45 -23.26 10.59 -19.87
N ALA A 46 -22.52 9.87 -20.70
CA ALA A 46 -21.07 10.03 -20.80
C ALA A 46 -20.68 11.42 -21.31
N TYR A 47 -21.39 11.94 -22.31
CA TYR A 47 -21.18 13.30 -22.81
C TYR A 47 -21.46 14.34 -21.70
N ILE A 48 -22.57 14.21 -20.98
CA ILE A 48 -22.93 15.13 -19.87
C ILE A 48 -21.83 15.10 -18.80
N ALA A 49 -21.40 13.91 -18.38
CA ALA A 49 -20.37 13.74 -17.36
C ALA A 49 -19.04 14.41 -17.76
N LEU A 50 -18.57 14.11 -18.97
CA LEU A 50 -17.27 14.59 -19.42
C LEU A 50 -17.27 16.07 -19.75
N GLN A 51 -18.36 16.64 -20.26
CA GLN A 51 -18.47 18.09 -20.46
C GLN A 51 -18.58 18.85 -19.14
N ALA A 52 -19.32 18.32 -18.15
CA ALA A 52 -19.34 18.88 -16.80
C ALA A 52 -17.93 18.87 -16.19
N TRP A 53 -17.20 17.76 -16.33
CA TRP A 53 -15.84 17.68 -15.82
C TRP A 53 -14.88 18.61 -16.55
N LYS A 54 -14.94 18.66 -17.89
CA LYS A 54 -14.18 19.61 -18.70
C LYS A 54 -14.36 21.06 -18.21
N SER A 55 -15.60 21.43 -17.85
CA SER A 55 -15.89 22.77 -17.34
C SER A 55 -15.32 23.05 -15.95
N ALA A 56 -14.96 22.01 -15.18
CA ALA A 56 -14.36 22.10 -13.86
C ALA A 56 -12.81 22.04 -13.88
N ILE A 57 -12.22 21.81 -15.06
CA ILE A 57 -10.77 21.91 -15.27
C ILE A 57 -10.41 23.39 -15.49
N LYS A 58 -9.45 23.86 -14.71
CA LYS A 58 -8.99 25.26 -14.72
C LYS A 58 -7.80 25.48 -15.62
N ASP A 59 -6.91 24.48 -15.71
CA ASP A 59 -5.70 24.53 -16.53
C ASP A 59 -5.48 23.18 -17.22
N ASP A 60 -5.15 23.26 -18.51
CA ASP A 60 -4.85 22.10 -19.38
C ASP A 60 -3.60 22.43 -20.22
N PRO A 61 -2.43 22.41 -19.62
CA PRO A 61 -1.19 22.86 -20.28
C PRO A 61 -0.83 22.00 -21.52
N ASN A 62 -1.29 20.76 -21.56
CA ASN A 62 -0.99 19.81 -22.64
C ASN A 62 -2.10 19.77 -23.73
N GLY A 63 -3.16 20.55 -23.59
CA GLY A 63 -4.25 20.64 -24.55
C GLY A 63 -5.02 19.32 -24.72
N ILE A 64 -5.10 18.49 -23.70
CA ILE A 64 -5.80 17.19 -23.74
C ILE A 64 -7.26 17.39 -24.05
N LEU A 65 -7.89 18.36 -23.37
CA LEU A 65 -9.30 18.65 -23.47
C LEU A 65 -9.69 19.37 -24.78
N ASN A 66 -8.73 19.75 -25.62
CA ASN A 66 -9.01 20.26 -26.96
C ASN A 66 -9.71 19.22 -27.84
N SER A 67 -9.45 17.92 -27.58
CA SER A 67 -10.13 16.83 -28.28
C SER A 67 -11.54 16.54 -27.74
N TRP A 68 -11.91 17.08 -26.56
CA TRP A 68 -13.20 16.83 -25.91
C TRP A 68 -14.30 17.70 -26.51
N VAL A 69 -14.58 17.48 -27.78
CA VAL A 69 -15.52 18.25 -28.60
C VAL A 69 -16.48 17.29 -29.33
N GLY A 70 -17.75 17.66 -29.44
CA GLY A 70 -18.78 16.83 -30.08
C GLY A 70 -19.28 15.71 -29.12
N SER A 71 -20.27 14.97 -29.60
CA SER A 71 -21.00 13.97 -28.81
C SER A 71 -20.31 12.59 -28.77
N ASN A 72 -19.34 12.34 -29.64
CA ASN A 72 -18.60 11.08 -29.68
C ASN A 72 -17.46 11.10 -28.65
N VAL A 73 -17.78 10.79 -27.40
CA VAL A 73 -16.82 10.81 -26.28
C VAL A 73 -15.72 9.77 -26.43
N CYS A 74 -15.90 8.76 -27.26
CA CYS A 74 -14.88 7.73 -27.50
C CYS A 74 -13.71 8.22 -28.36
N GLU A 75 -13.82 9.40 -28.96
CA GLU A 75 -12.71 10.08 -29.64
C GLU A 75 -11.95 11.06 -28.73
N TYR A 76 -12.40 11.23 -27.51
CA TYR A 76 -11.74 12.11 -26.54
C TYR A 76 -10.41 11.52 -26.09
N LYS A 77 -9.35 12.32 -26.13
CA LYS A 77 -8.03 11.89 -25.66
C LYS A 77 -8.10 11.47 -24.21
N GLY A 78 -7.60 10.28 -23.89
CA GLY A 78 -7.60 9.72 -22.53
C GLY A 78 -8.92 9.02 -22.16
N VAL A 79 -9.91 8.94 -23.05
CA VAL A 79 -11.14 8.18 -22.84
C VAL A 79 -11.09 6.88 -23.66
N PHE A 80 -11.39 5.77 -23.01
CA PHE A 80 -11.41 4.45 -23.62
C PHE A 80 -12.82 3.88 -23.58
N CYS A 81 -13.28 3.33 -24.69
CA CYS A 81 -14.61 2.73 -24.80
C CYS A 81 -14.57 1.24 -25.09
N ALA A 82 -15.53 0.51 -24.52
CA ALA A 82 -15.92 -0.83 -24.92
C ALA A 82 -17.23 -0.74 -25.70
N GLY A 83 -17.16 -0.88 -27.02
CA GLY A 83 -18.29 -0.52 -27.89
C GLY A 83 -18.63 0.97 -27.80
N ASN A 84 -19.86 1.29 -27.33
CA ASN A 84 -20.34 2.67 -27.21
C ASN A 84 -20.40 3.19 -25.77
N VAL A 85 -19.80 2.51 -24.82
CA VAL A 85 -19.77 2.91 -23.41
C VAL A 85 -18.34 3.22 -22.96
N VAL A 86 -18.18 4.24 -22.12
CA VAL A 86 -16.89 4.58 -21.53
C VAL A 86 -16.51 3.49 -20.54
N ALA A 87 -15.44 2.76 -20.84
CA ALA A 87 -14.90 1.69 -20.02
C ALA A 87 -13.74 2.17 -19.12
N GLY A 88 -13.06 3.25 -19.50
CA GLY A 88 -11.95 3.77 -18.70
C GLY A 88 -11.57 5.20 -19.09
N ILE A 89 -10.92 5.86 -18.14
CA ILE A 89 -10.33 7.18 -18.34
C ILE A 89 -8.89 7.14 -17.79
N ASP A 90 -7.92 7.49 -18.65
CA ASP A 90 -6.52 7.66 -18.28
C ASP A 90 -6.04 9.05 -18.72
N LEU A 91 -5.85 9.91 -17.73
CA LEU A 91 -5.33 11.27 -17.88
C LEU A 91 -4.01 11.44 -17.13
N ASN A 92 -3.27 10.35 -16.94
CA ASN A 92 -1.98 10.38 -16.26
C ASN A 92 -1.03 11.37 -16.91
N HIS A 93 -0.25 12.08 -16.07
CA HIS A 93 0.74 13.07 -16.51
C HIS A 93 0.18 14.21 -17.37
N GLY A 94 -1.12 14.48 -17.22
CA GLY A 94 -1.81 15.55 -17.98
C GLY A 94 -1.44 16.96 -17.55
N GLY A 95 -0.95 17.12 -16.34
CA GLY A 95 -0.71 18.43 -15.73
C GLY A 95 -1.99 19.21 -15.43
N LEU A 96 -3.16 18.55 -15.53
CA LEU A 96 -4.49 19.14 -15.39
C LEU A 96 -4.70 19.72 -13.98
N GLU A 97 -5.25 20.92 -13.91
CA GLU A 97 -5.69 21.54 -12.66
C GLU A 97 -7.22 21.62 -12.61
N GLY A 98 -7.84 21.19 -11.54
CA GLY A 98 -9.28 21.22 -11.38
C GLY A 98 -9.76 20.40 -10.20
N ILE A 99 -11.02 19.99 -10.26
CA ILE A 99 -11.67 19.14 -9.26
C ILE A 99 -12.39 17.97 -9.93
N LEU A 100 -12.67 16.91 -9.16
CA LEU A 100 -13.63 15.90 -9.58
C LEU A 100 -15.06 16.40 -9.40
N VAL A 101 -15.93 16.08 -10.35
CA VAL A 101 -17.33 16.51 -10.35
C VAL A 101 -18.27 15.33 -10.08
N LYS A 102 -19.43 15.62 -9.51
CA LYS A 102 -20.42 14.59 -9.16
C LYS A 102 -20.97 13.86 -10.39
N GLU A 103 -20.99 14.49 -11.54
CA GLU A 103 -21.50 13.95 -12.80
C GLU A 103 -20.67 12.77 -13.30
N LEU A 104 -19.43 12.58 -12.84
CA LEU A 104 -18.63 11.38 -13.15
C LEU A 104 -19.34 10.08 -12.75
N SER A 105 -20.26 10.12 -11.78
CA SER A 105 -21.10 9.00 -11.38
C SER A 105 -22.04 8.48 -12.47
N LEU A 106 -22.23 9.23 -13.55
CA LEU A 106 -23.01 8.81 -14.71
C LEU A 106 -22.26 7.77 -15.58
N LEU A 107 -20.94 7.64 -15.39
CA LEU A 107 -20.06 6.70 -16.13
C LEU A 107 -20.09 5.30 -15.48
N LYS A 108 -21.24 4.69 -15.35
CA LYS A 108 -21.47 3.46 -14.55
C LYS A 108 -20.73 2.24 -15.03
N ASP A 109 -20.34 2.21 -16.31
CA ASP A 109 -19.61 1.11 -16.95
C ASP A 109 -18.08 1.30 -16.88
N MET A 110 -17.62 2.45 -16.33
CA MET A 110 -16.21 2.76 -16.20
C MET A 110 -15.54 1.86 -15.17
N SER A 111 -14.54 1.08 -15.60
CA SER A 111 -13.79 0.13 -14.76
C SER A 111 -12.49 0.72 -14.21
N LEU A 112 -11.91 1.73 -14.88
CA LEU A 112 -10.69 2.39 -14.43
C LEU A 112 -10.80 3.90 -14.50
N LEU A 113 -10.23 4.58 -13.49
CA LEU A 113 -10.03 6.01 -13.45
C LEU A 113 -8.61 6.31 -12.98
N HIS A 114 -7.76 6.70 -13.93
CA HIS A 114 -6.35 6.99 -13.67
C HIS A 114 -6.06 8.48 -13.90
N LEU A 115 -5.65 9.15 -12.83
CA LEU A 115 -5.37 10.59 -12.78
C LEU A 115 -3.98 10.90 -12.21
N ASN A 116 -3.07 9.95 -12.21
CA ASN A 116 -1.74 10.11 -11.63
C ASN A 116 -1.01 11.33 -12.21
N SER A 117 -0.27 12.03 -11.36
CA SER A 117 0.62 13.13 -11.76
C SER A 117 -0.13 14.29 -12.46
N ASN A 118 -1.12 14.81 -11.76
CA ASN A 118 -1.87 16.01 -12.11
C ASN A 118 -1.85 17.02 -10.95
N LYS A 119 -2.71 18.05 -11.01
CA LYS A 119 -2.88 19.08 -9.98
C LYS A 119 -4.32 19.15 -9.48
N PHE A 120 -5.03 18.01 -9.46
CA PHE A 120 -6.39 17.97 -8.95
C PHE A 120 -6.43 18.29 -7.45
N THR A 121 -7.43 19.08 -7.06
CA THR A 121 -7.63 19.56 -5.68
C THR A 121 -9.01 19.18 -5.15
N GLY A 122 -9.27 19.51 -3.88
CA GLY A 122 -10.55 19.29 -3.23
C GLY A 122 -10.75 17.88 -2.73
N THR A 123 -11.99 17.49 -2.54
CA THR A 123 -12.40 16.17 -2.01
C THR A 123 -12.98 15.29 -3.10
N ILE A 124 -13.08 14.01 -2.83
CA ILE A 124 -13.68 13.03 -3.73
C ILE A 124 -15.21 13.09 -3.58
N PRO A 125 -15.98 13.32 -4.66
CA PRO A 125 -17.44 13.43 -4.58
C PRO A 125 -18.11 12.14 -4.09
N ASP A 126 -19.08 12.26 -3.20
CA ASP A 126 -19.84 11.13 -2.65
C ASP A 126 -20.61 10.32 -3.71
N SER A 127 -20.93 10.93 -4.83
CA SER A 127 -21.60 10.29 -5.95
C SER A 127 -20.78 9.20 -6.63
N LEU A 128 -19.42 9.18 -6.44
CA LEU A 128 -18.56 8.14 -7.04
C LEU A 128 -18.88 6.73 -6.53
N ARG A 129 -19.61 6.58 -5.42
CA ARG A 129 -20.14 5.27 -5.00
C ARG A 129 -21.01 4.58 -6.05
N ASP A 130 -21.59 5.35 -6.97
CA ASP A 130 -22.45 4.84 -8.03
C ASP A 130 -21.69 4.27 -9.24
N LEU A 131 -20.35 4.33 -9.23
CA LEU A 131 -19.47 3.72 -10.23
C LEU A 131 -19.36 2.21 -9.96
N LEU A 132 -20.38 1.47 -10.36
CA LEU A 132 -20.53 0.05 -10.00
C LEU A 132 -19.49 -0.84 -10.65
N ALA A 133 -18.95 -0.47 -11.80
CA ALA A 133 -17.94 -1.24 -12.52
C ALA A 133 -16.50 -0.90 -12.11
N LEU A 134 -16.28 0.19 -11.34
CA LEU A 134 -14.95 0.68 -11.03
C LEU A 134 -14.14 -0.33 -10.21
N SER A 135 -13.05 -0.81 -10.80
CA SER A 135 -12.11 -1.76 -10.20
C SER A 135 -10.75 -1.12 -9.88
N GLU A 136 -10.35 -0.07 -10.62
CA GLU A 136 -9.09 0.62 -10.43
C GLU A 136 -9.28 2.12 -10.27
N LEU A 137 -8.78 2.66 -9.16
CA LEU A 137 -8.78 4.08 -8.86
C LEU A 137 -7.37 4.54 -8.51
N ASP A 138 -6.75 5.27 -9.43
CA ASP A 138 -5.45 5.92 -9.21
C ASP A 138 -5.63 7.44 -9.20
N LEU A 139 -5.53 8.03 -8.01
CA LEU A 139 -5.57 9.47 -7.78
C LEU A 139 -4.20 10.00 -7.31
N SER A 140 -3.15 9.20 -7.45
CA SER A 140 -1.83 9.50 -6.89
C SER A 140 -1.18 10.74 -7.51
N ASN A 141 -0.22 11.32 -6.77
CA ASN A 141 0.52 12.50 -7.21
C ASN A 141 -0.39 13.67 -7.64
N ASN A 142 -1.27 14.08 -6.72
CA ASN A 142 -2.21 15.18 -6.86
C ASN A 142 -2.21 16.07 -5.59
N GLN A 143 -3.20 16.92 -5.45
CA GLN A 143 -3.39 17.81 -4.31
C GLN A 143 -4.76 17.61 -3.63
N PHE A 144 -5.32 16.39 -3.73
CA PHE A 144 -6.54 16.04 -3.02
C PHE A 144 -6.33 16.16 -1.51
N SER A 145 -7.34 16.59 -0.77
CA SER A 145 -7.22 16.89 0.66
C SER A 145 -8.47 16.49 1.44
N GLY A 146 -8.42 16.68 2.75
CA GLY A 146 -9.49 16.28 3.66
C GLY A 146 -9.27 14.89 4.25
N PRO A 147 -10.26 14.32 4.95
CA PRO A 147 -10.17 12.98 5.51
C PRO A 147 -10.16 11.90 4.42
N PHE A 148 -9.85 10.65 4.84
CA PHE A 148 -9.99 9.52 3.94
C PHE A 148 -11.38 9.52 3.27
N PRO A 149 -11.47 9.42 1.94
CA PRO A 149 -12.74 9.53 1.22
C PRO A 149 -13.57 8.24 1.39
N ASN A 150 -14.45 8.22 2.40
CA ASN A 150 -15.25 7.05 2.76
C ASN A 150 -16.15 6.54 1.61
N VAL A 151 -16.43 7.37 0.63
CA VAL A 151 -17.14 6.96 -0.60
C VAL A 151 -16.44 5.82 -1.32
N ILE A 152 -15.09 5.77 -1.30
CA ILE A 152 -14.29 4.71 -1.92
C ILE A 152 -14.62 3.33 -1.31
N LEU A 153 -14.93 3.29 -0.01
CA LEU A 153 -15.30 2.05 0.67
C LEU A 153 -16.64 1.48 0.20
N GLN A 154 -17.48 2.31 -0.43
CA GLN A 154 -18.79 1.95 -0.95
C GLN A 154 -18.74 1.48 -2.41
N ILE A 155 -17.62 1.68 -3.13
CA ILE A 155 -17.42 1.18 -4.50
C ILE A 155 -17.19 -0.34 -4.43
N GLN A 156 -18.17 -1.14 -4.88
CA GLN A 156 -18.22 -2.58 -4.60
C GLN A 156 -17.08 -3.39 -5.23
N ASN A 157 -16.74 -3.08 -6.47
CA ASN A 157 -15.78 -3.88 -7.26
C ASN A 157 -14.35 -3.35 -7.24
N LEU A 158 -14.05 -2.35 -6.38
CA LEU A 158 -12.72 -1.78 -6.31
C LEU A 158 -11.72 -2.80 -5.76
N VAL A 159 -10.64 -3.03 -6.52
CA VAL A 159 -9.55 -3.96 -6.22
C VAL A 159 -8.22 -3.23 -6.05
N TYR A 160 -8.01 -2.13 -6.80
CA TYR A 160 -6.79 -1.33 -6.74
C TYR A 160 -7.11 0.09 -6.27
N LEU A 161 -6.42 0.54 -5.22
CA LEU A 161 -6.56 1.88 -4.66
C LEU A 161 -5.21 2.56 -4.49
N ASP A 162 -5.00 3.65 -5.23
CA ASP A 162 -3.81 4.48 -5.10
C ASP A 162 -4.18 5.95 -4.76
N LEU A 163 -3.92 6.33 -3.51
CA LEU A 163 -4.09 7.69 -3.01
C LEU A 163 -2.75 8.35 -2.63
N ARG A 164 -1.63 7.72 -2.94
CA ARG A 164 -0.29 8.19 -2.54
C ARG A 164 0.03 9.59 -3.09
N PHE A 165 0.93 10.30 -2.41
CA PHE A 165 1.37 11.65 -2.78
C PHE A 165 0.20 12.61 -2.98
N ASN A 166 -0.58 12.81 -1.90
CA ASN A 166 -1.68 13.76 -1.79
C ASN A 166 -1.62 14.48 -0.43
N LEU A 167 -2.69 15.18 -0.07
CA LEU A 167 -2.81 15.93 1.16
C LEU A 167 -3.92 15.37 2.09
N PHE A 168 -4.29 14.10 1.93
CA PHE A 168 -5.28 13.46 2.79
C PHE A 168 -4.79 13.43 4.24
N SER A 169 -5.72 13.55 5.21
CA SER A 169 -5.42 13.66 6.64
C SER A 169 -6.44 12.92 7.50
N GLY A 170 -6.25 12.96 8.82
CA GLY A 170 -7.09 12.24 9.77
C GLY A 170 -6.83 10.74 9.79
N PRO A 171 -7.65 9.95 10.52
CA PRO A 171 -7.42 8.53 10.69
C PRO A 171 -7.74 7.72 9.44
N ILE A 172 -7.04 6.59 9.29
CA ILE A 172 -7.37 5.56 8.30
C ILE A 172 -8.57 4.76 8.83
N PRO A 173 -9.68 4.64 8.09
CA PRO A 173 -10.85 3.89 8.57
C PRO A 173 -10.60 2.38 8.63
N ASP A 174 -11.16 1.70 9.64
CA ASP A 174 -11.10 0.24 9.76
C ASP A 174 -11.56 -0.50 8.48
N LEU A 175 -12.59 0.01 7.83
CA LEU A 175 -13.17 -0.61 6.65
C LEU A 175 -12.23 -0.72 5.45
N VAL A 176 -11.15 0.07 5.38
CA VAL A 176 -10.14 0.00 4.31
C VAL A 176 -9.56 -1.41 4.24
N PHE A 177 -9.18 -1.96 5.39
CA PHE A 177 -8.51 -3.26 5.47
C PHE A 177 -9.49 -4.45 5.38
N ASN A 178 -10.79 -4.20 5.55
CA ASN A 178 -11.83 -5.23 5.36
C ASN A 178 -12.32 -5.31 3.90
N LYS A 179 -11.93 -4.34 3.06
CA LYS A 179 -12.30 -4.31 1.65
C LYS A 179 -11.42 -5.27 0.84
N ASN A 180 -12.00 -5.90 -0.19
CA ASN A 180 -11.27 -6.84 -1.06
C ASN A 180 -10.33 -6.08 -2.03
N LEU A 181 -9.38 -5.34 -1.46
CA LEU A 181 -8.34 -4.64 -2.23
C LEU A 181 -7.11 -5.55 -2.34
N ASP A 182 -6.51 -5.61 -3.52
CA ASP A 182 -5.22 -6.26 -3.74
C ASP A 182 -4.05 -5.31 -3.46
N ALA A 183 -4.22 -4.00 -3.71
CA ALA A 183 -3.23 -2.99 -3.35
C ALA A 183 -3.88 -1.83 -2.58
N ILE A 184 -3.24 -1.41 -1.48
CA ILE A 184 -3.62 -0.27 -0.64
C ILE A 184 -2.42 0.68 -0.57
N LEU A 185 -2.43 1.74 -1.38
CA LEU A 185 -1.32 2.69 -1.48
C LEU A 185 -1.75 4.05 -0.92
N LEU A 186 -1.39 4.32 0.35
CA LEU A 186 -1.75 5.53 1.09
C LEU A 186 -0.53 6.39 1.47
N ASN A 187 0.64 6.01 1.02
CA ASN A 187 1.91 6.65 1.41
C ASN A 187 2.04 8.11 0.93
N ASN A 188 2.88 8.89 1.62
CA ASN A 188 3.11 10.31 1.32
C ASN A 188 1.81 11.13 1.35
N ASN A 189 1.16 11.08 2.52
CA ASN A 189 -0.02 11.86 2.88
C ASN A 189 0.15 12.43 4.29
N ASN A 190 -0.93 12.93 4.90
CA ASN A 190 -0.95 13.42 6.26
C ASN A 190 -1.85 12.56 7.17
N PHE A 191 -2.02 11.26 6.87
CA PHE A 191 -2.82 10.37 7.72
C PHE A 191 -2.21 10.29 9.12
N GLU A 192 -3.06 10.29 10.16
CA GLU A 192 -2.68 10.33 11.57
C GLU A 192 -3.52 9.35 12.41
N GLY A 193 -3.20 9.23 13.68
CA GLY A 193 -3.85 8.27 14.58
C GLY A 193 -3.25 6.88 14.46
N GLU A 194 -3.88 5.90 15.09
CA GLU A 194 -3.39 4.53 15.15
C GLU A 194 -3.72 3.75 13.87
N ILE A 195 -2.90 2.76 13.56
CA ILE A 195 -3.20 1.78 12.52
C ILE A 195 -4.34 0.88 13.04
N PRO A 196 -5.47 0.78 12.32
CA PRO A 196 -6.61 -0.03 12.76
C PRO A 196 -6.27 -1.50 12.97
N GLN A 197 -6.89 -2.12 14.00
CA GLN A 197 -6.76 -3.57 14.24
C GLN A 197 -7.26 -4.42 13.06
N SER A 198 -8.15 -3.90 12.25
CA SER A 198 -8.63 -4.53 11.01
C SER A 198 -7.53 -4.74 9.96
N LEU A 199 -6.33 -4.16 10.12
CA LEU A 199 -5.17 -4.47 9.28
C LEU A 199 -4.99 -6.00 9.13
N GLY A 200 -5.20 -6.77 10.20
CA GLY A 200 -5.13 -8.23 10.19
C GLY A 200 -6.15 -8.94 9.28
N ASN A 201 -7.18 -8.26 8.82
CA ASN A 201 -8.21 -8.81 7.94
C ASN A 201 -7.93 -8.55 6.46
N SER A 202 -6.90 -7.77 6.13
CA SER A 202 -6.66 -7.32 4.76
C SER A 202 -6.28 -8.49 3.84
N PRO A 203 -6.95 -8.65 2.69
CA PRO A 203 -6.56 -9.63 1.68
C PRO A 203 -5.46 -9.12 0.74
N ALA A 204 -4.97 -7.90 0.95
CA ALA A 204 -4.05 -7.22 0.05
C ALA A 204 -2.71 -7.95 -0.07
N SER A 205 -2.13 -7.90 -1.28
CA SER A 205 -0.76 -8.33 -1.53
C SER A 205 0.26 -7.21 -1.25
N VAL A 206 -0.16 -5.94 -1.35
CA VAL A 206 0.69 -4.77 -1.09
C VAL A 206 -0.05 -3.77 -0.21
N ILE A 207 0.59 -3.35 0.89
CA ILE A 207 0.10 -2.30 1.78
C ILE A 207 1.22 -1.28 2.01
N ASN A 208 1.03 -0.05 1.55
CA ASN A 208 2.00 1.02 1.74
C ASN A 208 1.40 2.19 2.52
N LEU A 209 1.82 2.34 3.78
CA LEU A 209 1.42 3.40 4.71
C LEU A 209 2.58 4.38 5.00
N ALA A 210 3.67 4.29 4.27
CA ALA A 210 4.89 5.05 4.51
C ALA A 210 4.69 6.58 4.42
N ASN A 211 5.56 7.34 5.09
CA ASN A 211 5.57 8.80 5.02
C ASN A 211 4.20 9.41 5.38
N ASN A 212 3.71 9.10 6.56
CA ASN A 212 2.50 9.65 7.16
C ASN A 212 2.79 10.11 8.59
N LYS A 213 1.75 10.34 9.40
CA LYS A 213 1.85 10.76 10.82
C LYS A 213 1.21 9.71 11.73
N LEU A 214 1.23 8.43 11.33
CA LEU A 214 0.61 7.34 12.09
C LEU A 214 1.35 7.12 13.40
N THR A 215 0.58 6.88 14.45
CA THR A 215 1.05 6.72 15.84
C THR A 215 0.60 5.37 16.42
N GLY A 216 0.95 5.12 17.68
CA GLY A 216 0.59 3.88 18.37
C GLY A 216 1.41 2.69 17.91
N ASP A 217 0.93 1.50 18.21
CA ASP A 217 1.66 0.26 17.96
C ASP A 217 1.30 -0.35 16.58
N ILE A 218 2.19 -1.18 16.03
CA ILE A 218 1.81 -2.09 14.96
C ILE A 218 0.79 -3.07 15.54
N PRO A 219 -0.43 -3.19 14.96
CA PRO A 219 -1.51 -3.99 15.55
C PRO A 219 -1.11 -5.44 15.78
N LEU A 220 -1.53 -6.05 16.89
CA LEU A 220 -1.27 -7.47 17.17
C LEU A 220 -1.96 -8.39 16.15
N SER A 221 -3.09 -7.94 15.59
CA SER A 221 -3.79 -8.61 14.49
C SER A 221 -2.95 -8.75 13.21
N PHE A 222 -1.85 -8.01 13.12
CA PHE A 222 -0.90 -8.05 12.02
C PHE A 222 -0.48 -9.48 11.66
N GLY A 223 -0.35 -10.38 12.64
CA GLY A 223 -0.04 -11.80 12.40
C GLY A 223 -1.14 -12.60 11.69
N TYR A 224 -2.34 -12.05 11.55
CA TYR A 224 -3.49 -12.75 10.93
C TYR A 224 -3.80 -12.29 9.50
N VAL A 225 -3.01 -11.35 8.96
CA VAL A 225 -3.17 -10.90 7.57
C VAL A 225 -3.07 -12.09 6.60
N SER A 226 -3.73 -11.96 5.47
CA SER A 226 -3.72 -12.96 4.40
C SER A 226 -2.30 -13.45 4.06
N PRO A 227 -2.10 -14.75 3.83
CA PRO A 227 -0.80 -15.27 3.39
C PRO A 227 -0.33 -14.70 2.05
N ARG A 228 -1.18 -13.94 1.35
CA ARG A 228 -0.84 -13.30 0.07
C ARG A 228 -0.03 -12.01 0.21
N LEU A 229 0.18 -11.49 1.43
CA LEU A 229 0.92 -10.26 1.65
C LEU A 229 2.39 -10.44 1.24
N LYS A 230 2.83 -9.64 0.26
CA LYS A 230 4.20 -9.61 -0.24
C LYS A 230 4.97 -8.38 0.21
N GLU A 231 4.30 -7.25 0.33
CA GLU A 231 4.95 -6.01 0.69
C GLU A 231 4.14 -5.25 1.74
N ILE A 232 4.80 -4.82 2.82
CA ILE A 232 4.23 -3.88 3.77
C ILE A 232 5.26 -2.84 4.20
N LEU A 233 4.87 -1.57 4.09
CA LEU A 233 5.75 -0.44 4.38
C LEU A 233 5.09 0.51 5.38
N PHE A 234 5.74 0.66 6.53
CA PHE A 234 5.40 1.59 7.60
C PHE A 234 6.42 2.72 7.75
N LEU A 235 7.42 2.78 6.90
CA LEU A 235 8.57 3.67 7.05
C LEU A 235 8.15 5.13 7.23
N ASN A 236 8.92 5.87 8.03
CA ASN A 236 8.75 7.30 8.30
C ASN A 236 7.32 7.65 8.78
N ASN A 237 7.02 7.13 9.97
CA ASN A 237 5.82 7.41 10.74
C ASN A 237 6.23 7.72 12.20
N GLN A 238 5.27 7.70 13.13
CA GLN A 238 5.50 7.92 14.56
C GLN A 238 5.11 6.68 15.37
N LEU A 239 5.28 5.49 14.80
CA LEU A 239 4.90 4.22 15.44
C LEU A 239 5.78 3.93 16.63
N THR A 240 5.18 3.35 17.67
CA THR A 240 5.79 2.99 18.94
C THR A 240 5.62 1.50 19.24
N GLY A 241 5.99 1.08 20.46
CA GLY A 241 5.81 -0.30 20.89
C GLY A 241 6.69 -1.29 20.13
N CYS A 242 6.24 -2.54 20.09
CA CYS A 242 7.02 -3.66 19.59
C CYS A 242 6.65 -4.06 18.15
N ILE A 243 7.61 -4.67 17.45
CA ILE A 243 7.28 -5.47 16.26
C ILE A 243 6.59 -6.75 16.74
N PRO A 244 5.35 -7.05 16.30
CA PRO A 244 4.61 -8.21 16.78
C PRO A 244 5.25 -9.52 16.33
N GLN A 245 5.22 -10.54 17.19
CA GLN A 245 5.72 -11.89 16.84
C GLN A 245 4.96 -12.53 15.68
N GLY A 246 3.71 -12.14 15.47
CA GLY A 246 2.90 -12.59 14.33
C GLY A 246 3.50 -12.33 12.95
N ILE A 247 4.52 -11.45 12.84
CA ILE A 247 5.21 -11.21 11.57
C ILE A 247 5.74 -12.51 10.94
N GLY A 248 6.20 -13.47 11.73
CA GLY A 248 6.73 -14.74 11.23
C GLY A 248 5.71 -15.67 10.58
N LEU A 249 4.42 -15.32 10.57
CA LEU A 249 3.38 -16.09 9.88
C LEU A 249 3.32 -15.82 8.37
N TRP A 250 4.09 -14.84 7.87
CA TRP A 250 4.05 -14.43 6.46
C TRP A 250 5.25 -14.93 5.68
N SER A 251 5.29 -16.22 5.41
CA SER A 251 6.37 -16.85 4.64
C SER A 251 6.61 -16.18 3.29
N ASP A 252 5.55 -15.68 2.65
CA ASP A 252 5.58 -15.10 1.30
C ASP A 252 5.95 -13.60 1.30
N LEU A 253 6.19 -12.99 2.48
CA LEU A 253 6.54 -11.57 2.58
C LEU A 253 7.93 -11.33 2.00
N GLN A 254 8.01 -10.45 1.01
CA GLN A 254 9.24 -10.09 0.32
C GLN A 254 9.85 -8.78 0.83
N VAL A 255 9.01 -7.82 1.21
CA VAL A 255 9.46 -6.51 1.68
C VAL A 255 8.78 -6.13 2.98
N PHE A 256 9.58 -5.92 4.02
CA PHE A 256 9.17 -5.30 5.27
C PHE A 256 10.03 -4.08 5.56
N ASP A 257 9.42 -2.90 5.59
CA ASP A 257 10.12 -1.68 5.98
C ASP A 257 9.33 -0.92 7.06
N ALA A 258 9.89 -0.91 8.27
CA ALA A 258 9.40 -0.15 9.42
C ALA A 258 10.42 0.87 9.91
N SER A 259 11.34 1.29 9.04
CA SER A 259 12.39 2.26 9.38
C SER A 259 11.82 3.64 9.69
N PHE A 260 12.62 4.48 10.36
CA PHE A 260 12.24 5.84 10.74
C PHE A 260 10.92 5.88 11.53
N ASN A 261 10.91 5.16 12.67
CA ASN A 261 9.83 5.15 13.64
C ASN A 261 10.39 5.24 15.07
N SER A 262 9.57 4.98 16.07
CA SER A 262 9.96 4.90 17.48
C SER A 262 9.73 3.50 18.08
N LEU A 263 9.81 2.45 17.24
CA LEU A 263 9.65 1.06 17.67
C LEU A 263 10.75 0.68 18.65
N MET A 264 10.42 -0.12 19.68
CA MET A 264 11.31 -0.46 20.77
C MET A 264 11.25 -1.96 21.12
N GLY A 265 12.09 -2.39 22.05
CA GLY A 265 12.19 -3.78 22.44
C GLY A 265 13.02 -4.61 21.46
N HIS A 266 12.89 -5.92 21.52
CA HIS A 266 13.68 -6.84 20.69
C HIS A 266 13.01 -7.09 19.35
N LEU A 267 13.83 -7.30 18.32
CA LEU A 267 13.36 -7.89 17.07
C LEU A 267 12.92 -9.33 17.37
N PRO A 268 11.66 -9.73 17.07
CA PRO A 268 11.20 -11.06 17.43
C PRO A 268 11.90 -12.16 16.63
N ASP A 269 12.20 -13.30 17.27
CA ASP A 269 12.84 -14.45 16.64
C ASP A 269 12.06 -14.98 15.44
N SER A 270 10.75 -14.81 15.47
CA SER A 270 9.83 -15.21 14.38
C SER A 270 10.11 -14.50 13.04
N VAL A 271 10.84 -13.39 13.03
CA VAL A 271 11.33 -12.77 11.79
C VAL A 271 12.15 -13.75 10.95
N SER A 272 12.81 -14.73 11.60
CA SER A 272 13.54 -15.79 10.92
C SER A 272 12.67 -16.74 10.09
N CYS A 273 11.35 -16.67 10.24
CA CYS A 273 10.39 -17.49 9.50
C CYS A 273 9.92 -16.84 8.19
N LEU A 274 10.42 -15.66 7.87
CA LEU A 274 10.12 -14.96 6.62
C LEU A 274 10.95 -15.55 5.47
N GLU A 275 10.54 -16.71 4.95
CA GLU A 275 11.35 -17.49 4.00
C GLU A 275 11.63 -16.75 2.70
N ASP A 276 10.68 -15.94 2.23
CA ASP A 276 10.78 -15.20 0.95
C ASP A 276 11.26 -13.75 1.10
N ILE A 277 11.66 -13.32 2.32
CA ILE A 277 12.07 -11.94 2.54
C ILE A 277 13.31 -11.55 1.74
N GLU A 278 13.20 -10.50 0.96
CA GLU A 278 14.30 -9.88 0.21
C GLU A 278 14.84 -8.62 0.89
N VAL A 279 13.94 -7.83 1.46
CA VAL A 279 14.27 -6.57 2.12
C VAL A 279 13.67 -6.54 3.52
N LEU A 280 14.53 -6.51 4.53
CA LEU A 280 14.16 -6.29 5.93
C LEU A 280 14.82 -5.01 6.43
N ASN A 281 14.04 -3.96 6.61
CA ASN A 281 14.51 -2.66 7.06
C ASN A 281 13.79 -2.23 8.34
N VAL A 282 14.53 -2.17 9.44
CA VAL A 282 14.06 -1.67 10.74
C VAL A 282 14.97 -0.55 11.27
N ALA A 283 15.76 0.07 10.40
CA ALA A 283 16.69 1.13 10.74
C ALA A 283 15.99 2.36 11.36
N HIS A 284 16.74 3.18 12.08
CA HIS A 284 16.23 4.41 12.70
C HIS A 284 15.00 4.15 13.59
N ASN A 285 15.20 3.30 14.59
CA ASN A 285 14.22 2.99 15.64
C ASN A 285 14.89 2.97 17.03
N LYS A 286 14.22 2.41 18.01
CA LYS A 286 14.71 2.23 19.38
C LYS A 286 14.80 0.74 19.75
N LEU A 287 14.99 -0.13 18.75
CA LEU A 287 15.13 -1.57 18.96
C LEU A 287 16.43 -1.90 19.68
N SER A 288 16.41 -2.95 20.50
CA SER A 288 17.52 -3.32 21.37
C SER A 288 17.66 -4.85 21.47
N GLY A 289 18.61 -5.31 22.29
CA GLY A 289 18.91 -6.73 22.43
C GLY A 289 19.82 -7.25 21.32
N GLU A 290 19.89 -8.56 21.17
CA GLU A 290 20.68 -9.18 20.12
C GLU A 290 19.83 -9.37 18.85
N LEU A 291 20.45 -9.26 17.69
CA LEU A 291 19.81 -9.60 16.42
C LEU A 291 19.66 -11.12 16.34
N PRO A 292 18.46 -11.66 16.06
CA PRO A 292 18.26 -13.11 15.98
C PRO A 292 19.16 -13.75 14.93
N ASP A 293 19.87 -14.82 15.31
CA ASP A 293 20.89 -15.47 14.48
C ASP A 293 20.32 -15.93 13.13
N LEU A 294 19.16 -16.54 13.15
CA LEU A 294 18.54 -17.13 11.97
C LEU A 294 18.09 -16.09 10.93
N VAL A 295 17.95 -14.82 11.30
CA VAL A 295 17.65 -13.74 10.34
C VAL A 295 18.76 -13.63 9.30
N CYS A 296 20.02 -13.84 9.71
CA CYS A 296 21.16 -13.75 8.82
C CYS A 296 21.34 -15.00 7.94
N GLU A 297 20.61 -16.08 8.21
CA GLU A 297 20.59 -17.30 7.40
C GLU A 297 19.50 -17.30 6.31
N LEU A 298 18.60 -16.33 6.32
CA LEU A 298 17.53 -16.21 5.33
C LEU A 298 18.09 -16.18 3.91
N LYS A 299 17.57 -17.08 3.06
CA LYS A 299 18.19 -17.40 1.77
C LYS A 299 17.95 -16.33 0.71
N ASN A 300 16.77 -15.74 0.72
CA ASN A 300 16.33 -14.76 -0.29
C ASN A 300 16.71 -13.32 0.08
N LEU A 301 17.33 -13.12 1.27
CA LEU A 301 17.67 -11.79 1.77
C LEU A 301 18.69 -11.10 0.86
N LEU A 302 18.33 -9.91 0.39
CA LEU A 302 19.15 -9.01 -0.43
C LEU A 302 19.63 -7.81 0.37
N ASN A 303 18.81 -7.34 1.31
CA ASN A 303 19.13 -6.17 2.14
C ASN A 303 18.59 -6.35 3.57
N LEU A 304 19.47 -6.20 4.55
CA LEU A 304 19.18 -6.14 5.97
C LEU A 304 19.69 -4.81 6.53
N SER A 305 18.78 -3.93 6.95
CA SER A 305 19.16 -2.68 7.60
C SER A 305 18.60 -2.62 9.02
N VAL A 306 19.51 -2.63 9.98
CA VAL A 306 19.23 -2.50 11.42
C VAL A 306 19.94 -1.28 12.04
N ALA A 307 20.49 -0.42 11.20
CA ALA A 307 21.28 0.74 11.60
C ALA A 307 20.46 1.73 12.44
N TYR A 308 21.14 2.59 13.22
CA TYR A 308 20.53 3.62 14.04
C TYR A 308 19.49 3.07 15.04
N ASN A 309 19.84 1.97 15.72
CA ASN A 309 19.10 1.35 16.81
C ASN A 309 19.98 1.22 18.08
N PHE A 310 19.67 0.28 18.96
CA PHE A 310 20.39 -0.03 20.19
C PHE A 310 20.71 -1.53 20.30
N PHE A 311 20.88 -2.22 19.17
CA PHE A 311 21.27 -3.63 19.20
C PHE A 311 22.62 -3.81 19.90
N SER A 312 22.71 -4.80 20.81
CA SER A 312 23.89 -5.10 21.59
C SER A 312 24.81 -6.15 20.98
N GLY A 313 24.36 -6.84 19.94
CA GLY A 313 25.14 -7.88 19.27
C GLY A 313 24.43 -8.51 18.09
N PHE A 314 25.22 -9.32 17.35
CA PHE A 314 24.76 -10.25 16.34
C PHE A 314 25.76 -11.39 16.19
N SER A 315 25.31 -12.54 15.70
CA SER A 315 26.16 -13.74 15.55
C SER A 315 27.16 -13.63 14.42
N GLN A 316 28.05 -14.63 14.37
CA GLN A 316 29.01 -14.77 13.26
C GLN A 316 28.32 -15.03 11.90
N GLU A 317 27.12 -15.59 11.90
CA GLU A 317 26.34 -15.81 10.67
C GLU A 317 26.04 -14.50 9.94
N CYS A 318 25.75 -13.43 10.70
CA CYS A 318 25.54 -12.10 10.12
C CYS A 318 26.80 -11.54 9.44
N ALA A 319 27.99 -11.88 9.92
CA ALA A 319 29.24 -11.50 9.25
C ALA A 319 29.40 -12.15 7.85
N LYS A 320 28.75 -13.28 7.61
CA LYS A 320 28.78 -13.99 6.31
C LYS A 320 27.90 -13.33 5.25
N LEU A 321 26.99 -12.42 5.63
CA LEU A 321 26.11 -11.71 4.69
C LEU A 321 26.88 -10.97 3.59
N TYR A 322 28.02 -10.37 3.94
CA TYR A 322 28.90 -9.73 2.95
C TYR A 322 29.41 -10.73 1.89
N GLY A 323 29.76 -11.95 2.30
CA GLY A 323 30.18 -13.01 1.38
C GLY A 323 29.06 -13.52 0.46
N ARG A 324 27.80 -13.34 0.88
CA ARG A 324 26.58 -13.66 0.12
C ARG A 324 26.11 -12.49 -0.77
N ASN A 325 26.85 -11.38 -0.80
CA ASN A 325 26.46 -10.15 -1.49
C ASN A 325 25.13 -9.54 -1.00
N VAL A 326 24.79 -9.74 0.28
CA VAL A 326 23.66 -9.13 0.95
C VAL A 326 24.09 -7.77 1.49
N GLY A 327 23.31 -6.72 1.24
CA GLY A 327 23.50 -5.44 1.89
C GLY A 327 23.20 -5.57 3.38
N PHE A 328 24.20 -5.33 4.26
CA PHE A 328 24.01 -5.37 5.70
C PHE A 328 24.49 -4.08 6.35
N ASP A 329 23.54 -3.29 6.86
CA ASP A 329 23.82 -2.04 7.58
C ASP A 329 23.44 -2.15 9.05
N PHE A 330 24.44 -2.07 9.92
CA PHE A 330 24.33 -2.14 11.37
C PHE A 330 25.00 -0.96 12.09
N ALA A 331 25.27 0.13 11.38
CA ALA A 331 25.91 1.31 11.96
C ALA A 331 25.05 1.93 13.07
N LEU A 332 25.72 2.63 14.00
CA LEU A 332 25.07 3.38 15.08
C LEU A 332 24.10 2.54 15.92
N ASN A 333 24.58 1.35 16.31
CA ASN A 333 24.03 0.50 17.35
C ASN A 333 24.94 0.51 18.60
N CYS A 334 24.82 -0.46 19.49
CA CYS A 334 25.60 -0.62 20.73
C CYS A 334 26.40 -1.92 20.73
N ILE A 335 27.01 -2.31 19.60
CA ILE A 335 27.68 -3.60 19.42
C ILE A 335 29.16 -3.50 19.82
N PRO A 336 29.60 -4.17 20.90
CA PRO A 336 30.98 -4.07 21.37
C PRO A 336 32.01 -4.51 20.33
N GLY A 337 33.11 -3.78 20.23
CA GLY A 337 34.22 -4.11 19.35
C GLY A 337 33.97 -3.94 17.85
N ARG A 338 32.89 -3.28 17.47
CA ARG A 338 32.57 -2.90 16.08
C ARG A 338 32.81 -1.42 15.86
N GLU A 339 33.22 -1.07 14.65
CA GLU A 339 33.35 0.34 14.22
C GLU A 339 31.99 0.97 13.97
N MET A 340 31.93 2.32 13.97
CA MET A 340 30.74 3.12 13.71
C MET A 340 29.55 2.82 14.63
N GLN A 341 29.82 2.48 15.88
CA GLN A 341 28.78 2.28 16.90
C GLN A 341 28.49 3.56 17.68
N ARG A 342 27.39 3.60 18.44
CA ARG A 342 27.09 4.67 19.38
C ARG A 342 28.16 4.77 20.45
N PRO A 343 28.42 5.97 21.01
CA PRO A 343 29.26 6.11 22.18
C PRO A 343 28.60 5.43 23.40
N GLU A 344 29.42 4.90 24.32
CA GLU A 344 28.93 4.19 25.53
C GLU A 344 27.85 4.93 26.32
N PRO A 345 27.93 6.26 26.56
CA PRO A 345 26.87 6.96 27.31
C PRO A 345 25.46 6.86 26.68
N ASP A 346 25.40 6.75 25.34
CA ASP A 346 24.12 6.60 24.64
C ASP A 346 23.57 5.16 24.79
N CYS A 347 24.47 4.19 24.94
CA CYS A 347 24.12 2.77 25.08
C CYS A 347 23.67 2.41 26.48
N ASP A 348 24.08 3.18 27.52
CA ASP A 348 23.67 2.97 28.92
C ASP A 348 22.18 3.27 29.15
N MET A 349 21.60 4.11 28.31
CA MET A 349 20.19 4.53 28.40
C MET A 349 19.36 3.99 27.25
N VAL A 350 19.28 2.68 27.10
CA VAL A 350 18.42 2.06 26.05
C VAL A 350 16.97 2.47 26.27
N PRO A 351 16.34 3.17 25.32
CA PRO A 351 14.94 3.57 25.46
C PRO A 351 14.04 2.35 25.60
N GLY A 352 13.24 2.30 26.66
CA GLY A 352 12.35 1.16 26.91
C GLY A 352 13.00 -0.05 27.59
N GLY A 353 14.15 0.08 28.20
CA GLY A 353 15.02 -0.96 28.80
C GLY A 353 14.43 -1.98 29.77
N SER A 354 13.11 -1.94 30.04
CA SER A 354 12.37 -2.98 30.76
C SER A 354 11.09 -3.42 30.03
N LEU A 355 10.81 -2.90 28.84
CA LEU A 355 9.67 -3.31 28.03
C LEU A 355 10.04 -4.61 27.29
N SER A 356 9.81 -5.73 27.97
CA SER A 356 9.77 -7.03 27.32
C SER A 356 8.61 -7.02 26.32
N CYS A 357 8.91 -7.03 25.04
CA CYS A 357 7.90 -7.27 23.98
C CYS A 357 7.31 -8.70 24.09
N LEU A 358 7.89 -9.52 24.93
CA LEU A 358 7.45 -10.85 25.32
C LEU A 358 6.42 -10.76 26.45
N ARG A 359 5.29 -10.11 26.26
CA ARG A 359 4.16 -10.17 27.21
C ARG A 359 3.27 -11.39 27.01
N ILE A 360 3.82 -12.49 26.48
CA ILE A 360 3.20 -13.81 26.59
C ILE A 360 4.06 -14.61 27.57
N PRO A 361 3.61 -14.83 28.81
CA PRO A 361 4.34 -15.69 29.73
C PRO A 361 4.45 -17.07 29.08
N SER A 362 5.69 -17.60 28.99
CA SER A 362 5.97 -19.01 28.68
C SER A 362 5.73 -19.54 27.27
N LEU A 363 5.88 -18.79 26.21
CA LEU A 363 6.17 -19.44 24.94
C LEU A 363 7.70 -19.56 24.81
N LYS A 364 8.19 -20.82 24.83
CA LYS A 364 9.49 -21.20 24.28
C LYS A 364 9.68 -20.47 22.97
N SER A 365 10.91 -20.12 22.59
CA SER A 365 11.21 -19.60 21.26
C SER A 365 10.45 -20.46 20.25
N LEU A 366 9.39 -19.87 19.65
CA LEU A 366 8.55 -20.58 18.70
C LEU A 366 9.42 -20.84 17.47
N THR A 367 9.75 -22.08 17.22
CA THR A 367 10.34 -22.45 15.94
C THR A 367 9.30 -22.22 14.84
N CYS A 368 9.77 -21.91 13.63
CA CYS A 368 8.87 -21.60 12.49
C CYS A 368 7.80 -22.68 12.26
N GLY A 369 8.12 -23.96 12.52
CA GLY A 369 7.17 -25.07 12.42
C GLY A 369 6.10 -25.08 13.51
N GLU A 370 6.41 -24.64 14.73
CA GLU A 370 5.45 -24.56 15.84
C GLU A 370 4.48 -23.38 15.70
N LEU A 371 4.94 -22.23 15.14
CA LEU A 371 4.08 -21.12 14.75
C LEU A 371 3.00 -21.58 13.77
N LEU A 372 3.35 -22.30 12.73
CA LEU A 372 2.41 -22.82 11.72
C LEU A 372 1.48 -23.92 12.26
N GLY A 373 1.94 -24.72 13.24
CA GLY A 373 1.17 -25.82 13.85
C GLY A 373 0.11 -25.37 14.84
N SER A 374 0.39 -24.35 15.65
CA SER A 374 -0.53 -23.87 16.69
C SER A 374 -1.76 -23.14 16.12
N PHE A 375 -1.65 -22.56 14.93
CA PHE A 375 -2.78 -21.86 14.27
C PHE A 375 -3.70 -22.79 13.47
N LYS A 376 -3.23 -23.97 13.03
CA LYS A 376 -4.10 -24.96 12.36
C LYS A 376 -5.07 -25.65 13.32
N SER A 377 -4.83 -25.62 14.63
CA SER A 377 -5.64 -26.30 15.64
C SER A 377 -6.71 -25.42 16.30
N SER A 378 -6.76 -24.11 16.01
CA SER A 378 -7.66 -23.15 16.65
C SER A 378 -8.78 -22.60 15.74
N ASN A 379 -9.03 -23.22 14.59
CA ASN A 379 -10.24 -22.98 13.83
C ASN A 379 -11.30 -24.04 14.21
N PRO A 380 -12.41 -23.63 14.85
CA PRO A 380 -13.54 -24.53 15.08
C PRO A 380 -14.32 -24.82 13.78
#